data_33df79d5838ffb90b8b7c1b30d9dfea7
#
_entry.id   33df79d5838ffb90b8b7c1b30d9dfea7
#
_cell.length_a   1.000
_cell.length_b   1.000
_cell.length_c   1.000
_cell.angle_alpha   90.00
_cell.angle_beta   90.00
_cell.angle_gamma   90.00
#
_symmetry.space_group_name_H-M   'P 1'
#
loop_
_entity.id
_entity.type
_entity.pdbx_description
1 polymer ?
#
loop_
_entity_poly.entity_id
_entity_poly.type
_entity_poly.pdbx_seq_one_letter_code
_entity_poly.pdbx_strand_id
1 'polypeptide(L)'
;LRAGLVEARACRDISVLIGHCVIANLEGHNGEFAKAFAELAEAERLMHIWDVPPIYYLAMITLVKCELWLAQGRTDLAQAWLARLGQTYTGDQAAAAPEFHPQLPLHIELQQALLDSIQGAPALAEQRLDKLVEHGRESGRQMLNVMALNQKVALWLAQGRDPEARQAFAQALEAAVGGALQPFEWAVRAHPAWVREQLQQGPATPLRQTLLERLPAAVAREPLEQHHGEALSSRELAVLQLIAQGCSNQEISDQLFISLHTVKTHASHINSKLGVERRTQAVARAQELGLLG
;
A
#
# COMPACT_ATOMS: atom_id res chain seq x y z
N LEU A 1 -14.53 -0.57 15.22
CA LEU A 1 -14.13 -1.85 14.61
C LEU A 1 -13.51 -2.81 15.64
N ARG A 2 -12.42 -2.43 16.37
CA ARG A 2 -11.75 -3.30 17.36
C ARG A 2 -12.69 -3.79 18.48
N ALA A 3 -13.61 -2.98 18.97
CA ALA A 3 -14.59 -3.40 19.99
C ALA A 3 -15.52 -4.50 19.46
N GLY A 4 -16.04 -4.36 18.23
CA GLY A 4 -16.88 -5.39 17.61
C GLY A 4 -16.13 -6.70 17.36
N LEU A 5 -14.81 -6.67 17.09
CA LEU A 5 -14.00 -7.87 16.94
C LEU A 5 -13.91 -8.69 18.25
N VAL A 6 -13.87 -8.03 19.41
CA VAL A 6 -13.83 -8.73 20.71
C VAL A 6 -15.10 -9.55 20.91
N GLU A 7 -16.26 -8.97 20.62
CA GLU A 7 -17.56 -9.65 20.75
C GLU A 7 -17.71 -10.78 19.73
N ALA A 8 -17.42 -10.51 18.47
CA ALA A 8 -17.49 -11.51 17.40
C ALA A 8 -16.55 -12.68 17.64
N ARG A 9 -15.37 -12.44 18.19
CA ARG A 9 -14.41 -13.49 18.60
C ARG A 9 -14.95 -14.37 19.72
N ALA A 10 -15.63 -13.80 20.70
CA ALA A 10 -16.25 -14.56 21.79
C ALA A 10 -17.32 -15.52 21.28
N CYS A 11 -18.03 -15.15 20.21
CA CYS A 11 -19.03 -15.99 19.54
C CYS A 11 -18.45 -16.92 18.48
N ARG A 12 -17.14 -16.93 18.23
CA ARG A 12 -16.46 -17.62 17.11
C ARG A 12 -17.04 -17.26 15.74
N ASP A 13 -17.44 -16.00 15.57
CA ASP A 13 -17.93 -15.51 14.29
C ASP A 13 -16.78 -15.36 13.31
N ILE A 14 -16.84 -16.06 12.19
CA ILE A 14 -15.79 -16.04 11.16
C ILE A 14 -15.63 -14.67 10.48
N SER A 15 -16.59 -13.76 10.62
CA SER A 15 -16.43 -12.36 10.18
C SER A 15 -15.25 -11.65 10.86
N VAL A 16 -14.77 -12.16 12.00
CA VAL A 16 -13.53 -11.71 12.67
C VAL A 16 -12.34 -11.74 11.72
N LEU A 17 -12.24 -12.77 10.85
CA LEU A 17 -11.14 -12.89 9.89
C LEU A 17 -11.14 -11.74 8.89
N ILE A 18 -12.32 -11.36 8.41
CA ILE A 18 -12.51 -10.19 7.55
C ILE A 18 -12.12 -8.91 8.31
N GLY A 19 -12.56 -8.81 9.56
CA GLY A 19 -12.25 -7.69 10.43
C GLY A 19 -10.75 -7.48 10.63
N HIS A 20 -9.97 -8.54 10.84
CA HIS A 20 -8.51 -8.47 10.92
C HIS A 20 -7.89 -8.02 9.58
N CYS A 21 -8.39 -8.49 8.44
CA CYS A 21 -7.93 -8.04 7.13
C CYS A 21 -8.19 -6.54 6.91
N VAL A 22 -9.37 -6.05 7.31
CA VAL A 22 -9.71 -4.61 7.22
C VAL A 22 -8.81 -3.77 8.12
N ILE A 23 -8.55 -4.22 9.38
CA ILE A 23 -7.62 -3.52 10.28
C ILE A 23 -6.20 -3.53 9.69
N ALA A 24 -5.74 -4.67 9.18
CA ALA A 24 -4.42 -4.77 8.56
C ALA A 24 -4.26 -3.77 7.40
N ASN A 25 -5.28 -3.64 6.58
CA ASN A 25 -5.30 -2.67 5.48
C ASN A 25 -5.21 -1.23 6.00
N LEU A 26 -5.99 -0.88 7.03
CA LEU A 26 -5.96 0.45 7.67
C LEU A 26 -4.60 0.75 8.31
N GLU A 27 -4.00 -0.20 9.05
CA GLU A 27 -2.67 -0.04 9.66
C GLU A 27 -1.59 0.10 8.56
N GLY A 28 -1.67 -0.68 7.48
CA GLY A 28 -0.78 -0.57 6.32
C GLY A 28 -0.85 0.79 5.65
N HIS A 29 -2.05 1.34 5.45
CA HIS A 29 -2.25 2.69 4.95
C HIS A 29 -1.66 3.77 5.87
N ASN A 30 -1.58 3.51 7.18
CA ASN A 30 -0.93 4.41 8.13
C ASN A 30 0.59 4.22 8.21
N GLY A 31 1.17 3.31 7.42
CA GLY A 31 2.60 2.97 7.45
C GLY A 31 2.99 2.02 8.59
N GLU A 32 2.03 1.56 9.39
CA GLU A 32 2.22 0.69 10.55
C GLU A 32 2.29 -0.80 10.12
N PHE A 33 3.19 -1.12 9.21
CA PHE A 33 3.28 -2.45 8.59
C PHE A 33 3.44 -3.60 9.58
N ALA A 34 4.20 -3.40 10.66
CA ALA A 34 4.36 -4.42 11.69
C ALA A 34 3.02 -4.79 12.35
N LYS A 35 2.18 -3.79 12.65
CA LYS A 35 0.83 -4.00 13.19
C LYS A 35 -0.07 -4.65 12.15
N ALA A 36 0.01 -4.22 10.89
CA ALA A 36 -0.75 -4.80 9.79
C ALA A 36 -0.48 -6.29 9.63
N PHE A 37 0.79 -6.71 9.58
CA PHE A 37 1.15 -8.13 9.49
C PHE A 37 0.80 -8.92 10.74
N ALA A 38 0.84 -8.32 11.93
CA ALA A 38 0.39 -8.96 13.16
C ALA A 38 -1.12 -9.27 13.13
N GLU A 39 -1.94 -8.36 12.59
CA GLU A 39 -3.38 -8.61 12.40
C GLU A 39 -3.63 -9.77 11.41
N LEU A 40 -2.88 -9.85 10.30
CA LEU A 40 -3.01 -10.96 9.36
C LEU A 40 -2.54 -12.30 9.94
N ALA A 41 -1.47 -12.29 10.74
CA ALA A 41 -1.01 -13.47 11.45
C ALA A 41 -2.05 -13.96 12.49
N GLU A 42 -2.76 -13.05 13.16
CA GLU A 42 -3.85 -13.40 14.07
C GLU A 42 -5.04 -14.00 13.30
N ALA A 43 -5.39 -13.45 12.12
CA ALA A 43 -6.41 -14.06 11.27
C ALA A 43 -6.05 -15.50 10.87
N GLU A 44 -4.82 -15.75 10.42
CA GLU A 44 -4.33 -17.08 10.08
C GLU A 44 -4.34 -18.02 11.29
N ARG A 45 -3.94 -17.54 12.46
CA ARG A 45 -3.97 -18.30 13.71
C ARG A 45 -5.40 -18.70 14.10
N LEU A 46 -6.36 -17.78 13.96
CA LEU A 46 -7.77 -18.05 14.26
C LEU A 46 -8.37 -19.05 13.26
N MET A 47 -8.04 -18.93 11.96
CA MET A 47 -8.43 -19.93 10.96
C MET A 47 -8.01 -21.34 11.39
N HIS A 48 -6.76 -21.48 11.85
CA HIS A 48 -6.24 -22.77 12.28
C HIS A 48 -6.92 -23.28 13.55
N ILE A 49 -7.11 -22.42 14.58
CA ILE A 49 -7.75 -22.80 15.84
C ILE A 49 -9.22 -23.17 15.68
N TRP A 50 -9.91 -22.50 14.76
CA TRP A 50 -11.34 -22.72 14.51
C TRP A 50 -11.59 -23.78 13.44
N ASP A 51 -10.54 -24.41 12.93
CA ASP A 51 -10.58 -25.40 11.84
C ASP A 51 -11.36 -24.89 10.61
N VAL A 52 -11.14 -23.60 10.27
CA VAL A 52 -11.75 -22.99 9.09
C VAL A 52 -10.98 -23.43 7.85
N PRO A 53 -11.64 -24.03 6.86
CA PRO A 53 -10.95 -24.47 5.65
C PRO A 53 -10.19 -23.32 4.95
N PRO A 54 -8.89 -23.49 4.63
CA PRO A 54 -8.06 -22.43 4.03
C PRO A 54 -8.64 -21.84 2.74
N ILE A 55 -9.40 -22.66 1.99
CA ILE A 55 -10.02 -22.24 0.72
C ILE A 55 -10.94 -21.02 0.87
N TYR A 56 -11.52 -20.79 2.05
CA TYR A 56 -12.42 -19.68 2.25
C TYR A 56 -11.71 -18.33 2.42
N TYR A 57 -10.66 -18.26 3.25
CA TYR A 57 -10.09 -16.97 3.66
C TYR A 57 -8.64 -16.75 3.26
N LEU A 58 -7.89 -17.83 2.94
CA LEU A 58 -6.47 -17.73 2.65
C LEU A 58 -6.18 -16.80 1.46
N ALA A 59 -7.00 -16.86 0.42
CA ALA A 59 -6.84 -16.01 -0.76
C ALA A 59 -7.02 -14.52 -0.42
N MET A 60 -8.00 -14.17 0.41
CA MET A 60 -8.24 -12.81 0.87
C MET A 60 -7.09 -12.29 1.74
N ILE A 61 -6.64 -13.08 2.73
CA ILE A 61 -5.50 -12.73 3.59
C ILE A 61 -4.24 -12.54 2.75
N THR A 62 -4.00 -13.44 1.77
CA THR A 62 -2.85 -13.37 0.88
C THR A 62 -2.91 -12.12 -0.01
N LEU A 63 -4.08 -11.74 -0.50
CA LEU A 63 -4.24 -10.54 -1.30
C LEU A 63 -3.88 -9.29 -0.49
N VAL A 64 -4.35 -9.18 0.75
CA VAL A 64 -3.96 -8.07 1.65
C VAL A 64 -2.45 -8.08 1.94
N LYS A 65 -1.83 -9.27 2.11
CA LYS A 65 -0.37 -9.36 2.21
C LYS A 65 0.34 -8.83 0.96
N CYS A 66 -0.19 -9.13 -0.23
CA CYS A 66 0.36 -8.60 -1.48
C CYS A 66 0.31 -7.06 -1.52
N GLU A 67 -0.80 -6.46 -1.11
CA GLU A 67 -0.94 -5.00 -1.00
C GLU A 67 0.13 -4.41 -0.07
N LEU A 68 0.32 -4.99 1.11
CA LEU A 68 1.32 -4.54 2.09
C LEU A 68 2.75 -4.72 1.57
N TRP A 69 3.06 -5.83 0.88
CA TRP A 69 4.38 -6.04 0.28
C TRP A 69 4.66 -5.04 -0.84
N LEU A 70 3.68 -4.76 -1.71
CA LEU A 70 3.82 -3.74 -2.75
C LEU A 70 4.05 -2.35 -2.15
N ALA A 71 3.32 -2.00 -1.09
CA ALA A 71 3.50 -0.74 -0.38
C ALA A 71 4.90 -0.62 0.27
N GLN A 72 5.53 -1.75 0.62
CA GLN A 72 6.90 -1.81 1.15
C GLN A 72 7.99 -1.93 0.06
N GLY A 73 7.62 -1.97 -1.23
CA GLY A 73 8.55 -2.20 -2.33
C GLY A 73 9.07 -3.65 -2.43
N ARG A 74 8.45 -4.60 -1.72
CA ARG A 74 8.81 -6.03 -1.78
C ARG A 74 8.08 -6.72 -2.94
N THR A 75 8.46 -6.33 -4.14
CA THR A 75 7.81 -6.79 -5.38
C THR A 75 8.02 -8.28 -5.66
N ASP A 76 9.12 -8.86 -5.24
CA ASP A 76 9.45 -10.28 -5.36
C ASP A 76 8.39 -11.18 -4.69
N LEU A 77 8.04 -10.86 -3.45
CA LEU A 77 7.02 -11.61 -2.70
C LEU A 77 5.63 -11.42 -3.29
N ALA A 78 5.27 -10.16 -3.58
CA ALA A 78 3.97 -9.85 -4.17
C ALA A 78 3.80 -10.56 -5.52
N GLN A 79 4.82 -10.54 -6.39
CA GLN A 79 4.81 -11.22 -7.69
C GLN A 79 4.54 -12.72 -7.56
N ALA A 80 5.28 -13.40 -6.67
CA ALA A 80 5.14 -14.85 -6.50
C ALA A 80 3.72 -15.24 -6.06
N TRP A 81 3.14 -14.49 -5.13
CA TRP A 81 1.82 -14.77 -4.60
C TRP A 81 0.69 -14.32 -5.53
N LEU A 82 0.82 -13.15 -6.19
CA LEU A 82 -0.16 -12.70 -7.19
C LEU A 82 -0.22 -13.65 -8.39
N ALA A 83 0.93 -14.15 -8.86
CA ALA A 83 0.96 -15.15 -9.92
C ALA A 83 0.21 -16.42 -9.51
N ARG A 84 0.40 -16.91 -8.28
CA ARG A 84 -0.31 -18.08 -7.76
C ARG A 84 -1.82 -17.83 -7.61
N LEU A 85 -2.21 -16.68 -7.05
CA LEU A 85 -3.62 -16.29 -6.94
C LEU A 85 -4.26 -16.14 -8.33
N GLY A 86 -3.56 -15.51 -9.27
CA GLY A 86 -4.01 -15.35 -10.64
C GLY A 86 -4.24 -16.69 -11.34
N GLN A 87 -3.30 -17.64 -11.24
CA GLN A 87 -3.48 -18.99 -11.79
C GLN A 87 -4.71 -19.71 -11.22
N THR A 88 -5.06 -19.43 -9.97
CA THR A 88 -6.19 -20.11 -9.30
C THR A 88 -7.52 -19.44 -9.57
N TYR A 89 -7.58 -18.11 -9.61
CA TYR A 89 -8.85 -17.36 -9.55
C TYR A 89 -9.12 -16.48 -10.77
N THR A 90 -8.21 -16.40 -11.74
CA THR A 90 -8.41 -15.60 -12.97
C THR A 90 -8.30 -16.47 -14.21
N GLY A 91 -8.89 -16.01 -15.34
CA GLY A 91 -8.90 -16.73 -16.61
C GLY A 91 -10.08 -17.70 -16.78
N ASP A 92 -10.11 -18.40 -17.91
CA ASP A 92 -11.26 -19.20 -18.33
C ASP A 92 -11.49 -20.47 -17.49
N GLN A 93 -10.47 -20.95 -16.80
CA GLN A 93 -10.53 -22.13 -15.92
C GLN A 93 -10.42 -21.76 -14.45
N ALA A 94 -10.75 -20.52 -14.10
CA ALA A 94 -10.64 -20.03 -12.74
C ALA A 94 -11.52 -20.83 -11.76
N ALA A 95 -10.99 -21.09 -10.57
CA ALA A 95 -11.78 -21.57 -9.46
C ALA A 95 -12.82 -20.53 -9.05
N ALA A 96 -13.99 -20.97 -8.56
CA ALA A 96 -14.98 -20.07 -8.04
C ALA A 96 -14.43 -19.25 -6.88
N ALA A 97 -14.62 -17.94 -6.95
CA ALA A 97 -14.27 -17.06 -5.83
C ALA A 97 -15.17 -17.37 -4.63
N PRO A 98 -14.66 -17.23 -3.39
CA PRO A 98 -15.46 -17.40 -2.19
C PRO A 98 -16.71 -16.51 -2.20
N GLU A 99 -17.85 -17.01 -1.73
CA GLU A 99 -19.13 -16.27 -1.75
C GLU A 99 -19.07 -14.91 -1.07
N PHE A 100 -18.30 -14.79 0.02
CA PHE A 100 -18.11 -13.52 0.72
C PHE A 100 -17.09 -12.57 0.03
N HIS A 101 -16.38 -13.06 -0.99
CA HIS A 101 -15.43 -12.24 -1.76
C HIS A 101 -15.54 -12.49 -3.28
N PRO A 102 -16.72 -12.28 -3.87
CA PRO A 102 -16.99 -12.59 -5.30
C PRO A 102 -16.15 -11.73 -6.26
N GLN A 103 -15.57 -10.63 -5.76
CA GLN A 103 -14.73 -9.72 -6.54
C GLN A 103 -13.23 -10.04 -6.43
N LEU A 104 -12.87 -11.13 -5.77
CA LEU A 104 -11.46 -11.53 -5.58
C LEU A 104 -10.64 -11.52 -6.89
N PRO A 105 -11.13 -12.08 -8.02
CA PRO A 105 -10.39 -12.02 -9.29
C PRO A 105 -10.08 -10.60 -9.75
N LEU A 106 -11.03 -9.68 -9.58
CA LEU A 106 -10.87 -8.28 -9.99
C LEU A 106 -9.86 -7.53 -9.11
N HIS A 107 -9.85 -7.84 -7.81
CA HIS A 107 -8.84 -7.29 -6.90
C HIS A 107 -7.44 -7.85 -7.18
N ILE A 108 -7.32 -9.12 -7.58
CA ILE A 108 -6.06 -9.72 -8.04
C ILE A 108 -5.54 -8.97 -9.27
N GLU A 109 -6.40 -8.73 -10.27
CA GLU A 109 -6.03 -7.97 -11.47
C GLU A 109 -5.63 -6.52 -11.14
N LEU A 110 -6.29 -5.89 -10.17
CA LEU A 110 -5.95 -4.55 -9.70
C LEU A 110 -4.55 -4.51 -9.08
N GLN A 111 -4.21 -5.48 -8.24
CA GLN A 111 -2.88 -5.59 -7.64
C GLN A 111 -1.81 -5.97 -8.67
N GLN A 112 -2.17 -6.78 -9.68
CA GLN A 112 -1.28 -7.10 -10.78
C GLN A 112 -0.96 -5.86 -11.62
N ALA A 113 -1.93 -4.99 -11.88
CA ALA A 113 -1.70 -3.72 -12.57
C ALA A 113 -0.72 -2.81 -11.80
N LEU A 114 -0.84 -2.75 -10.47
CA LEU A 114 0.10 -2.02 -9.62
C LEU A 114 1.51 -2.61 -9.71
N LEU A 115 1.63 -3.94 -9.64
CA LEU A 115 2.92 -4.64 -9.78
C LEU A 115 3.55 -4.36 -11.15
N ASP A 116 2.78 -4.46 -12.24
CA ASP A 116 3.25 -4.17 -13.60
C ASP A 116 3.78 -2.73 -13.71
N SER A 117 3.09 -1.76 -13.10
CA SER A 117 3.53 -0.36 -13.04
C SER A 117 4.88 -0.22 -12.32
N ILE A 118 5.04 -0.86 -11.16
CA ILE A 118 6.27 -0.80 -10.34
C ILE A 118 7.44 -1.49 -11.07
N GLN A 119 7.17 -2.55 -11.81
CA GLN A 119 8.18 -3.30 -12.57
C GLN A 119 8.57 -2.66 -13.92
N GLY A 120 8.04 -1.49 -14.24
CA GLY A 120 8.39 -0.78 -15.46
C GLY A 120 7.65 -1.27 -16.70
N ALA A 121 6.47 -1.87 -16.53
CA ALA A 121 5.57 -2.26 -17.62
C ALA A 121 4.29 -1.41 -17.65
N PRO A 122 4.39 -0.06 -17.76
CA PRO A 122 3.24 0.83 -17.60
C PRO A 122 2.16 0.64 -18.66
N ALA A 123 2.51 0.22 -19.87
CA ALA A 123 1.52 -0.06 -20.92
C ALA A 123 0.64 -1.28 -20.58
N LEU A 124 1.21 -2.31 -19.96
CA LEU A 124 0.46 -3.47 -19.49
C LEU A 124 -0.43 -3.10 -18.30
N ALA A 125 0.10 -2.32 -17.36
CA ALA A 125 -0.68 -1.78 -16.25
C ALA A 125 -1.89 -0.97 -16.75
N GLU A 126 -1.69 -0.07 -17.70
CA GLU A 126 -2.77 0.75 -18.30
C GLU A 126 -3.82 -0.13 -18.96
N GLN A 127 -3.42 -1.14 -19.75
CA GLN A 127 -4.35 -2.06 -20.40
C GLN A 127 -5.22 -2.84 -19.38
N ARG A 128 -4.64 -3.31 -18.26
CA ARG A 128 -5.40 -3.98 -17.20
C ARG A 128 -6.39 -3.03 -16.54
N LEU A 129 -5.94 -1.82 -16.21
CA LEU A 129 -6.77 -0.80 -15.57
C LEU A 129 -7.92 -0.35 -16.47
N ASP A 130 -7.71 -0.24 -17.79
CA ASP A 130 -8.79 0.06 -18.74
C ASP A 130 -9.89 -0.98 -18.70
N LYS A 131 -9.54 -2.27 -18.72
CA LYS A 131 -10.49 -3.38 -18.61
C LYS A 131 -11.26 -3.35 -17.29
N LEU A 132 -10.59 -3.03 -16.18
CA LEU A 132 -11.21 -2.93 -14.87
C LEU A 132 -12.17 -1.75 -14.76
N VAL A 133 -11.82 -0.59 -15.35
CA VAL A 133 -12.68 0.59 -15.42
C VAL A 133 -13.94 0.27 -16.24
N GLU A 134 -13.78 -0.33 -17.42
CA GLU A 134 -14.89 -0.72 -18.28
C GLU A 134 -15.81 -1.72 -17.58
N HIS A 135 -15.24 -2.79 -17.04
CA HIS A 135 -16.00 -3.80 -16.28
C HIS A 135 -16.72 -3.20 -15.06
N GLY A 136 -16.07 -2.30 -14.32
CA GLY A 136 -16.66 -1.62 -13.17
C GLY A 136 -17.85 -0.75 -13.56
N ARG A 137 -17.79 -0.08 -14.71
CA ARG A 137 -18.87 0.74 -15.25
C ARG A 137 -20.04 -0.12 -15.73
N GLU A 138 -19.79 -1.14 -16.54
CA GLU A 138 -20.82 -2.02 -17.11
C GLU A 138 -21.55 -2.84 -16.05
N SER A 139 -20.82 -3.35 -15.06
CA SER A 139 -21.39 -4.17 -13.97
C SER A 139 -21.96 -3.35 -12.81
N GLY A 140 -21.91 -2.02 -12.86
CA GLY A 140 -22.34 -1.13 -11.77
C GLY A 140 -21.46 -1.21 -10.52
N ARG A 141 -20.25 -1.78 -10.60
CA ARG A 141 -19.30 -1.93 -9.47
C ARG A 141 -18.49 -0.66 -9.27
N GLN A 142 -19.15 0.35 -8.74
CA GLN A 142 -18.59 1.70 -8.61
C GLN A 142 -17.29 1.75 -7.82
N MET A 143 -17.17 0.98 -6.72
CA MET A 143 -15.94 0.94 -5.91
C MET A 143 -14.74 0.45 -6.73
N LEU A 144 -14.89 -0.63 -7.49
CA LEU A 144 -13.85 -1.13 -8.39
C LEU A 144 -13.44 -0.09 -9.43
N ASN A 145 -14.43 0.56 -10.05
CA ASN A 145 -14.19 1.64 -11.01
C ASN A 145 -13.37 2.78 -10.39
N VAL A 146 -13.75 3.23 -9.20
CA VAL A 146 -13.03 4.30 -8.47
C VAL A 146 -11.60 3.86 -8.12
N MET A 147 -11.39 2.63 -7.65
CA MET A 147 -10.06 2.11 -7.35
C MET A 147 -9.17 2.04 -8.60
N ALA A 148 -9.70 1.52 -9.70
CA ALA A 148 -8.96 1.42 -10.96
C ALA A 148 -8.62 2.81 -11.54
N LEU A 149 -9.54 3.77 -11.50
CA LEU A 149 -9.29 5.16 -11.91
C LEU A 149 -8.21 5.82 -11.05
N ASN A 150 -8.22 5.63 -9.74
CA ASN A 150 -7.18 6.17 -8.86
C ASN A 150 -5.80 5.54 -9.12
N GLN A 151 -5.73 4.25 -9.46
CA GLN A 151 -4.46 3.66 -9.91
C GLN A 151 -3.99 4.21 -11.25
N LYS A 152 -4.90 4.52 -12.19
CA LYS A 152 -4.55 5.22 -13.44
C LYS A 152 -4.01 6.62 -13.15
N VAL A 153 -4.58 7.34 -12.20
CA VAL A 153 -4.04 8.64 -11.75
C VAL A 153 -2.58 8.48 -11.31
N ALA A 154 -2.30 7.48 -10.45
CA ALA A 154 -0.95 7.19 -10.00
C ALA A 154 0.02 6.91 -11.16
N LEU A 155 -0.41 6.01 -12.06
CA LEU A 155 0.35 5.60 -13.22
C LEU A 155 0.70 6.79 -14.13
N TRP A 156 -0.27 7.63 -14.43
CA TRP A 156 -0.08 8.76 -15.33
C TRP A 156 0.70 9.92 -14.71
N LEU A 157 0.52 10.19 -13.42
CA LEU A 157 1.37 11.17 -12.71
C LEU A 157 2.84 10.73 -12.71
N ALA A 158 3.11 9.44 -12.50
CA ALA A 158 4.47 8.90 -12.58
C ALA A 158 5.09 9.03 -13.98
N GLN A 159 4.28 9.09 -15.02
CA GLN A 159 4.70 9.30 -16.42
C GLN A 159 4.71 10.78 -16.85
N GLY A 160 4.33 11.72 -15.99
CA GLY A 160 4.17 13.14 -16.34
C GLY A 160 2.95 13.43 -17.23
N ARG A 161 2.00 12.51 -17.34
CA ARG A 161 0.75 12.65 -18.12
C ARG A 161 -0.34 13.31 -17.28
N ASP A 162 -0.11 14.56 -16.89
CA ASP A 162 -1.00 15.31 -15.99
C ASP A 162 -2.43 15.50 -16.53
N PRO A 163 -2.67 15.82 -17.81
CA PRO A 163 -4.02 15.98 -18.35
C PRO A 163 -4.89 14.74 -18.18
N GLU A 164 -4.35 13.55 -18.50
CA GLU A 164 -5.06 12.28 -18.36
C GLU A 164 -5.30 11.94 -16.89
N ALA A 165 -4.32 12.21 -16.02
CA ALA A 165 -4.47 12.04 -14.58
C ALA A 165 -5.60 12.90 -14.01
N ARG A 166 -5.72 14.18 -14.42
CA ARG A 166 -6.81 15.08 -14.05
C ARG A 166 -8.17 14.52 -14.48
N GLN A 167 -8.26 14.06 -15.72
CA GLN A 167 -9.51 13.49 -16.24
C GLN A 167 -9.93 12.24 -15.46
N ALA A 168 -9.01 11.31 -15.20
CA ALA A 168 -9.30 10.10 -14.41
C ALA A 168 -9.70 10.43 -12.97
N PHE A 169 -9.03 11.41 -12.34
CA PHE A 169 -9.38 11.84 -11.00
C PHE A 169 -10.78 12.47 -10.92
N ALA A 170 -11.15 13.29 -11.90
CA ALA A 170 -12.51 13.84 -12.01
C ALA A 170 -13.56 12.72 -12.15
N GLN A 171 -13.31 11.75 -13.04
CA GLN A 171 -14.19 10.59 -13.21
C GLN A 171 -14.30 9.75 -11.92
N ALA A 172 -13.19 9.56 -11.19
CA ALA A 172 -13.21 8.85 -9.91
C ALA A 172 -14.07 9.57 -8.87
N LEU A 173 -13.98 10.90 -8.79
CA LEU A 173 -14.81 11.71 -7.88
C LEU A 173 -16.30 11.63 -8.24
N GLU A 174 -16.64 11.63 -9.53
CA GLU A 174 -18.02 11.49 -10.00
C GLU A 174 -18.58 10.10 -9.73
N ALA A 175 -17.77 9.05 -9.89
CA ALA A 175 -18.14 7.67 -9.66
C ALA A 175 -18.23 7.31 -8.17
N ALA A 176 -17.62 8.06 -7.27
CA ALA A 176 -17.57 7.78 -5.83
C ALA A 176 -18.88 8.16 -5.12
N VAL A 177 -19.96 7.49 -5.49
CA VAL A 177 -21.26 7.64 -4.85
C VAL A 177 -21.22 7.12 -3.41
N GLY A 178 -21.84 7.85 -2.49
CA GLY A 178 -21.90 7.48 -1.08
C GLY A 178 -20.66 7.89 -0.24
N GLY A 179 -19.73 8.67 -0.81
CA GLY A 179 -18.65 9.30 -0.05
C GLY A 179 -17.50 8.35 0.33
N ALA A 180 -17.24 7.31 -0.48
CA ALA A 180 -16.12 6.41 -0.27
C ALA A 180 -14.77 7.16 -0.35
N LEU A 181 -14.12 7.33 0.80
CA LEU A 181 -12.87 8.10 0.93
C LEU A 181 -11.61 7.24 0.68
N GLN A 182 -11.68 5.98 1.09
CA GLN A 182 -10.53 5.07 1.09
C GLN A 182 -9.77 5.00 -0.25
N PRO A 183 -10.41 4.95 -1.42
CA PRO A 183 -9.69 4.89 -2.69
C PRO A 183 -8.84 6.13 -3.00
N PHE A 184 -9.14 7.27 -2.37
CA PHE A 184 -8.44 8.54 -2.60
C PHE A 184 -7.30 8.79 -1.61
N GLU A 185 -7.21 8.02 -0.51
CA GLU A 185 -6.21 8.25 0.53
C GLU A 185 -4.77 8.19 0.03
N TRP A 186 -4.51 7.31 -0.94
CA TRP A 186 -3.20 7.25 -1.59
C TRP A 186 -2.85 8.59 -2.27
N ALA A 187 -3.74 9.12 -3.10
CA ALA A 187 -3.50 10.37 -3.84
C ALA A 187 -3.33 11.56 -2.87
N VAL A 188 -4.14 11.60 -1.81
CA VAL A 188 -4.08 12.61 -0.74
C VAL A 188 -2.70 12.61 -0.07
N ARG A 189 -2.11 11.43 0.15
CA ARG A 189 -0.80 11.31 0.81
C ARG A 189 0.37 11.55 -0.15
N ALA A 190 0.32 10.95 -1.34
CA ALA A 190 1.42 11.00 -2.29
C ALA A 190 1.52 12.35 -3.01
N HIS A 191 0.37 12.99 -3.31
CA HIS A 191 0.29 14.20 -4.12
C HIS A 191 -0.64 15.27 -3.51
N PRO A 192 -0.46 15.69 -2.25
CA PRO A 192 -1.43 16.53 -1.54
C PRO A 192 -1.67 17.90 -2.20
N ALA A 193 -0.63 18.51 -2.77
CA ALA A 193 -0.75 19.79 -3.48
C ALA A 193 -1.55 19.64 -4.77
N TRP A 194 -1.25 18.61 -5.56
CA TRP A 194 -1.96 18.31 -6.80
C TRP A 194 -3.43 17.98 -6.52
N VAL A 195 -3.71 17.13 -5.53
CA VAL A 195 -5.08 16.77 -5.13
C VAL A 195 -5.85 17.99 -4.68
N ARG A 196 -5.24 18.88 -3.88
CA ARG A 196 -5.87 20.14 -3.45
C ARG A 196 -6.31 20.98 -4.63
N GLU A 197 -5.44 21.16 -5.62
CA GLU A 197 -5.74 21.89 -6.84
C GLU A 197 -6.95 21.28 -7.57
N GLN A 198 -6.96 19.94 -7.76
CA GLN A 198 -8.06 19.25 -8.44
C GLN A 198 -9.40 19.37 -7.67
N LEU A 199 -9.37 19.29 -6.34
CA LEU A 199 -10.56 19.42 -5.51
C LEU A 199 -11.14 20.84 -5.52
N GLN A 200 -10.30 21.85 -5.66
CA GLN A 200 -10.72 23.26 -5.72
C GLN A 200 -11.30 23.68 -7.08
N GLN A 201 -10.94 23.00 -8.16
CA GLN A 201 -11.36 23.35 -9.54
C GLN A 201 -12.76 22.84 -9.91
N GLY A 202 -13.45 22.07 -9.07
CA GLY A 202 -14.74 21.49 -9.37
C GLY A 202 -15.87 21.95 -8.43
N PRO A 203 -17.10 21.47 -8.67
CA PRO A 203 -18.25 21.82 -7.83
C PRO A 203 -18.04 21.36 -6.38
N ALA A 204 -18.48 22.17 -5.42
CA ALA A 204 -18.43 21.80 -4.02
C ALA A 204 -19.39 20.63 -3.76
N THR A 205 -18.80 19.46 -3.42
CA THR A 205 -19.55 18.26 -3.01
C THR A 205 -19.11 17.83 -1.61
N PRO A 206 -19.94 17.11 -0.85
CA PRO A 206 -19.55 16.62 0.48
C PRO A 206 -18.25 15.79 0.44
N LEU A 207 -18.08 14.95 -0.58
CA LEU A 207 -16.85 14.16 -0.78
C LEU A 207 -15.62 15.08 -0.95
N ARG A 208 -15.71 16.11 -1.82
CA ARG A 208 -14.60 17.05 -2.04
C ARG A 208 -14.25 17.82 -0.78
N GLN A 209 -15.24 18.25 -0.01
CA GLN A 209 -15.04 18.95 1.26
C GLN A 209 -14.31 18.04 2.27
N THR A 210 -14.80 16.81 2.45
CA THR A 210 -14.17 15.84 3.37
C THR A 210 -12.75 15.50 2.96
N LEU A 211 -12.47 15.37 1.66
CA LEU A 211 -11.10 15.14 1.15
C LEU A 211 -10.21 16.35 1.39
N LEU A 212 -10.72 17.59 1.21
CA LEU A 212 -9.97 18.80 1.50
C LEU A 212 -9.61 18.92 3.01
N GLU A 213 -10.53 18.54 3.90
CA GLU A 213 -10.29 18.52 5.35
C GLU A 213 -9.23 17.50 5.77
N ARG A 214 -9.11 16.39 5.03
CA ARG A 214 -8.10 15.35 5.27
C ARG A 214 -6.72 15.69 4.69
N LEU A 215 -6.65 16.64 3.76
CA LEU A 215 -5.37 17.08 3.24
C LEU A 215 -4.57 17.74 4.38
N PRO A 216 -3.28 17.40 4.54
CA PRO A 216 -2.43 18.10 5.50
C PRO A 216 -2.56 19.60 5.26
N ALA A 217 -2.72 20.37 6.35
CA ALA A 217 -2.71 21.83 6.27
C ALA A 217 -1.50 22.21 5.40
N ALA A 218 -1.69 23.13 4.47
CA ALA A 218 -0.58 23.60 3.65
C ALA A 218 0.44 24.22 4.61
N VAL A 219 1.38 23.45 5.07
CA VAL A 219 2.59 23.99 5.65
C VAL A 219 3.18 24.77 4.49
N ALA A 220 3.22 26.10 4.62
CA ALA A 220 4.03 26.92 3.75
C ALA A 220 5.42 26.31 3.83
N ARG A 221 5.75 25.47 2.84
CA ARG A 221 7.12 25.05 2.63
C ARG A 221 7.82 26.31 2.16
N GLU A 222 8.50 26.98 3.09
CA GLU A 222 9.69 27.71 2.68
C GLU A 222 10.49 26.74 1.79
N PRO A 223 11.03 27.20 0.67
CA PRO A 223 11.87 26.37 -0.17
C PRO A 223 12.98 25.85 0.74
N LEU A 224 12.87 24.59 1.18
CA LEU A 224 14.00 23.90 1.72
C LEU A 224 15.02 23.91 0.60
N GLU A 225 16.05 24.76 0.77
CA GLU A 225 17.23 24.72 -0.04
C GLU A 225 17.58 23.26 -0.27
N GLN A 226 17.67 22.90 -1.55
CA GLN A 226 18.00 21.55 -1.99
C GLN A 226 19.37 21.18 -1.44
N HIS A 227 19.36 20.61 -0.23
CA HIS A 227 20.46 19.78 0.17
C HIS A 227 20.30 18.47 -0.62
N HIS A 228 21.16 18.30 -1.61
CA HIS A 228 21.32 17.08 -2.38
C HIS A 228 21.76 15.92 -1.47
N GLY A 229 20.78 15.33 -0.72
CA GLY A 229 20.93 14.06 -0.08
C GLY A 229 19.77 13.18 -0.53
N GLU A 230 20.04 12.13 -1.28
CA GLU A 230 19.04 11.12 -1.60
C GLU A 230 18.38 10.63 -0.30
N ALA A 231 17.06 10.65 -0.23
CA ALA A 231 16.32 10.15 0.92
C ALA A 231 16.70 8.68 1.20
N LEU A 232 16.81 8.30 2.48
CA LEU A 232 17.03 6.91 2.85
C LEU A 232 15.82 6.07 2.43
N SER A 233 16.07 4.95 1.78
CA SER A 233 15.03 3.97 1.49
C SER A 233 14.50 3.34 2.79
N SER A 234 13.31 2.75 2.75
CA SER A 234 12.72 2.06 3.91
C SER A 234 13.65 0.96 4.46
N ARG A 235 14.43 0.32 3.58
CA ARG A 235 15.40 -0.71 3.98
C ARG A 235 16.64 -0.12 4.65
N GLU A 236 17.14 0.99 4.15
CA GLU A 236 18.24 1.73 4.76
C GLU A 236 17.82 2.31 6.11
N LEU A 237 16.57 2.78 6.24
CA LEU A 237 16.03 3.25 7.51
C LEU A 237 15.93 2.11 8.54
N ALA A 238 15.45 0.93 8.15
CA ALA A 238 15.40 -0.25 9.03
C ALA A 238 16.82 -0.67 9.50
N VAL A 239 17.80 -0.67 8.59
CA VAL A 239 19.20 -0.93 8.95
C VAL A 239 19.73 0.15 9.90
N LEU A 240 19.43 1.43 9.64
CA LEU A 240 19.85 2.56 10.48
C LEU A 240 19.25 2.50 11.89
N GLN A 241 17.99 2.09 12.03
CA GLN A 241 17.34 1.89 13.33
C GLN A 241 18.04 0.81 14.15
N LEU A 242 18.38 -0.33 13.54
CA LEU A 242 19.13 -1.39 14.22
C LEU A 242 20.57 -0.96 14.55
N ILE A 243 21.16 -0.14 13.69
CA ILE A 243 22.45 0.51 13.97
C ILE A 243 22.34 1.39 15.23
N ALA A 244 21.29 2.18 15.35
CA ALA A 244 21.04 3.05 16.49
C ALA A 244 20.80 2.27 17.80
N GLN A 245 20.21 1.08 17.70
CA GLN A 245 20.04 0.15 18.81
C GLN A 245 21.33 -0.59 19.23
N GLY A 246 22.44 -0.35 18.52
CA GLY A 246 23.74 -0.95 18.84
C GLY A 246 23.98 -2.35 18.23
N CYS A 247 23.09 -2.83 17.38
CA CYS A 247 23.22 -4.17 16.76
C CYS A 247 24.46 -4.24 15.87
N SER A 248 25.23 -5.31 15.93
CA SER A 248 26.32 -5.62 15.00
C SER A 248 25.77 -5.93 13.59
N ASN A 249 26.62 -5.90 12.58
CA ASN A 249 26.20 -6.25 11.21
C ASN A 249 25.69 -7.70 11.11
N GLN A 250 26.19 -8.61 11.95
CA GLN A 250 25.70 -9.99 12.00
C GLN A 250 24.29 -10.04 12.59
N GLU A 251 24.04 -9.36 13.70
CA GLU A 251 22.71 -9.29 14.31
C GLU A 251 21.70 -8.61 13.39
N ILE A 252 22.11 -7.57 12.65
CA ILE A 252 21.26 -6.94 11.62
C ILE A 252 20.97 -7.91 10.48
N SER A 253 21.96 -8.68 10.02
CA SER A 253 21.82 -9.72 9.01
C SER A 253 20.78 -10.75 9.43
N ASP A 254 20.85 -11.23 10.68
CA ASP A 254 19.97 -12.25 11.23
C ASP A 254 18.55 -11.70 11.44
N GLN A 255 18.42 -10.47 11.98
CA GLN A 255 17.10 -9.85 12.22
C GLN A 255 16.36 -9.45 10.95
N LEU A 256 17.09 -9.01 9.92
CA LEU A 256 16.49 -8.58 8.65
C LEU A 256 16.47 -9.69 7.59
N PHE A 257 17.00 -10.88 7.90
CA PHE A 257 17.10 -12.02 6.97
C PHE A 257 17.78 -11.65 5.65
N ILE A 258 18.90 -10.93 5.71
CA ILE A 258 19.72 -10.54 4.55
C ILE A 258 21.18 -10.95 4.78
N SER A 259 21.96 -11.01 3.69
CA SER A 259 23.37 -11.36 3.82
C SER A 259 24.17 -10.27 4.55
N LEU A 260 25.25 -10.68 5.24
CA LEU A 260 26.19 -9.75 5.87
C LEU A 260 26.77 -8.73 4.86
N HIS A 261 26.96 -9.15 3.60
CA HIS A 261 27.38 -8.29 2.51
C HIS A 261 26.32 -7.20 2.23
N THR A 262 25.06 -7.57 2.17
CA THR A 262 23.93 -6.65 1.95
C THR A 262 23.83 -5.63 3.07
N VAL A 263 24.04 -6.03 4.34
CA VAL A 263 24.06 -5.09 5.47
C VAL A 263 25.19 -4.06 5.31
N LYS A 264 26.39 -4.51 4.93
CA LYS A 264 27.54 -3.60 4.69
C LYS A 264 27.24 -2.62 3.55
N THR A 265 26.62 -3.08 2.48
CA THR A 265 26.21 -2.23 1.34
C THR A 265 25.20 -1.16 1.78
N HIS A 266 24.16 -1.55 2.55
CA HIS A 266 23.20 -0.59 3.08
C HIS A 266 23.88 0.42 4.02
N ALA A 267 24.75 -0.01 4.92
CA ALA A 267 25.48 0.89 5.81
C ALA A 267 26.36 1.91 5.04
N SER A 268 26.99 1.47 3.94
CA SER A 268 27.75 2.36 3.06
C SER A 268 26.86 3.40 2.37
N HIS A 269 25.71 2.98 1.85
CA HIS A 269 24.75 3.89 1.22
C HIS A 269 24.14 4.88 2.21
N ILE A 270 23.83 4.43 3.44
CA ILE A 270 23.37 5.31 4.53
C ILE A 270 24.40 6.39 4.82
N ASN A 271 25.66 6.01 4.99
CA ASN A 271 26.75 6.96 5.25
C ASN A 271 26.88 7.98 4.12
N SER A 272 26.84 7.52 2.86
CA SER A 272 26.91 8.39 1.67
C SER A 272 25.75 9.37 1.62
N LYS A 273 24.52 8.89 1.83
CA LYS A 273 23.28 9.72 1.79
C LYS A 273 23.21 10.73 2.94
N LEU A 274 23.73 10.38 4.11
CA LEU A 274 23.79 11.27 5.27
C LEU A 274 25.02 12.19 5.27
N GLY A 275 25.94 12.02 4.31
CA GLY A 275 27.16 12.80 4.21
C GLY A 275 28.14 12.57 5.37
N VAL A 276 28.24 11.34 5.88
CA VAL A 276 29.09 10.96 7.02
C VAL A 276 30.01 9.79 6.67
N GLU A 277 31.10 9.65 7.40
CA GLU A 277 32.10 8.59 7.16
C GLU A 277 31.94 7.41 8.15
N ARG A 278 31.39 7.67 9.34
CA ARG A 278 31.40 6.72 10.45
C ARG A 278 29.97 6.36 10.86
N ARG A 279 29.79 5.10 11.25
CA ARG A 279 28.52 4.54 11.76
C ARG A 279 27.89 5.37 12.90
N THR A 280 28.70 5.82 13.85
CA THR A 280 28.24 6.65 14.98
C THR A 280 27.80 8.04 14.54
N GLN A 281 28.45 8.60 13.52
CA GLN A 281 28.05 9.88 12.92
C GLN A 281 26.73 9.73 12.16
N ALA A 282 26.48 8.57 11.51
CA ALA A 282 25.22 8.31 10.84
C ALA A 282 24.03 8.31 11.82
N VAL A 283 24.22 7.73 13.01
CA VAL A 283 23.18 7.74 14.06
C VAL A 283 22.93 9.16 14.57
N ALA A 284 24.00 9.91 14.90
CA ALA A 284 23.87 11.29 15.37
C ALA A 284 23.18 12.18 14.31
N ARG A 285 23.60 12.06 13.05
CA ARG A 285 23.03 12.83 11.95
C ARG A 285 21.57 12.48 11.68
N ALA A 286 21.21 11.20 11.80
CA ALA A 286 19.83 10.74 11.66
C ALA A 286 18.92 11.24 12.79
N GLN A 287 19.44 11.35 14.01
CA GLN A 287 18.71 11.95 15.14
C GLN A 287 18.47 13.46 14.92
N GLU A 288 19.50 14.20 14.46
CA GLU A 288 19.37 15.63 14.11
C GLU A 288 18.31 15.86 13.02
N LEU A 289 18.20 14.93 12.06
CA LEU A 289 17.23 15.00 10.96
C LEU A 289 15.86 14.44 11.33
N GLY A 290 15.66 13.96 12.57
CA GLY A 290 14.38 13.36 13.01
C GLY A 290 14.02 12.03 12.32
N LEU A 291 15.01 11.32 11.76
CA LEU A 291 14.84 10.03 11.10
C LEU A 291 14.82 8.86 12.10
N LEU A 292 15.29 9.08 13.30
CA LEU A 292 15.29 8.15 14.44
C LEU A 292 14.48 8.82 15.56
N GLY A 293 13.42 8.16 16.01
CA GLY A 293 12.60 8.58 17.14
C GLY A 293 13.20 8.17 18.47
#